data_9d5a0c6107a3ca7da1279ec3dae7643c
#
_entry.id   9d5a0c6107a3ca7da1279ec3dae7643c
#
_cell.length_a   1.000
_cell.length_b   1.000
_cell.length_c   1.000
_cell.angle_alpha   90.00
_cell.angle_beta   90.00
_cell.angle_gamma   90.00
#
_symmetry.space_group_name_H-M   'P 1'
#
loop_
_entity.id
_entity.type
_entity.pdbx_description
1 polymer ?
#
loop_
_entity_poly.entity_id
_entity_poly.type
_entity_poly.pdbx_seq_one_letter_code
_entity_poly.pdbx_strand_id
1 'polypeptide(L)'
;MKAFAIVLLSGLAAAGGIFPKPTSVQSVECSKKVIPYGDKVTDRVFNLDLASPGGGHLLYLGARHSVDPSDPEFVDFEKAWTDFKPAIAFYEGGAQHRVPASRDEAIKSSGEPGLVMFLAARDKIAAVSLEPSRQDEINYLLQEFSAEQVKLFYVLRVIAESRDQHKHSEAELRAEVDKVLDRFSKYKGLESVLQDPAQLEAAYHRYWKSPQNWWEAPAAWFDPRTSSSKTGGVFTNEVNMRSSAYRDLYMYELLSKAALDGKRVFAIVGRDHVPMQAPALRCALK
;
A
#
# COMPACT_ATOMS: atom_id res chain seq x y z
N MET A 1 2.81 -1.47 -53.57
CA MET A 1 1.81 -1.22 -52.48
C MET A 1 1.91 -2.41 -51.52
N LYS A 2 2.55 -2.19 -50.35
CA LYS A 2 2.61 -3.21 -49.28
C LYS A 2 1.69 -2.71 -48.16
N ALA A 3 0.64 -3.47 -47.86
CA ALA A 3 -0.31 -3.19 -46.82
C ALA A 3 0.33 -3.49 -45.44
N PHE A 4 0.37 -2.50 -44.57
CA PHE A 4 0.70 -2.67 -43.17
C PHE A 4 -0.55 -3.11 -42.42
N ALA A 5 -0.50 -4.29 -41.83
CA ALA A 5 -1.55 -4.77 -40.92
C ALA A 5 -1.32 -4.11 -39.54
N ILE A 6 -2.30 -3.29 -39.14
CA ILE A 6 -2.36 -2.74 -37.77
C ILE A 6 -2.97 -3.82 -36.88
N VAL A 7 -2.18 -4.37 -35.99
CA VAL A 7 -2.66 -5.23 -34.91
C VAL A 7 -3.21 -4.31 -33.81
N LEU A 8 -4.51 -4.25 -33.70
CA LEU A 8 -5.23 -3.65 -32.59
C LEU A 8 -5.05 -4.54 -31.35
N LEU A 9 -4.21 -4.11 -30.40
CA LEU A 9 -4.24 -4.66 -29.04
C LEU A 9 -5.53 -4.18 -28.37
N SER A 10 -6.50 -5.07 -28.25
CA SER A 10 -7.71 -4.90 -27.47
C SER A 10 -7.36 -4.73 -25.99
N GLY A 11 -7.87 -3.60 -25.43
CA GLY A 11 -7.64 -3.20 -24.05
C GLY A 11 -8.10 -4.26 -23.04
N LEU A 12 -7.26 -4.52 -22.05
CA LEU A 12 -7.70 -5.14 -20.81
C LEU A 12 -8.61 -4.14 -20.09
N ALA A 13 -9.91 -4.46 -20.04
CA ALA A 13 -10.86 -3.80 -19.18
C ALA A 13 -10.41 -3.95 -17.71
N ALA A 14 -10.41 -2.84 -16.98
CA ALA A 14 -10.22 -2.84 -15.54
C ALA A 14 -11.35 -3.65 -14.90
N ALA A 15 -11.06 -4.88 -14.51
CA ALA A 15 -11.94 -5.70 -13.69
C ALA A 15 -11.96 -5.09 -12.28
N GLY A 16 -13.14 -4.71 -11.81
CA GLY A 16 -13.38 -4.22 -10.45
C GLY A 16 -12.80 -5.18 -9.41
N GLY A 17 -12.16 -4.59 -8.41
CA GLY A 17 -11.45 -5.29 -7.36
C GLY A 17 -12.35 -6.24 -6.58
N ILE A 18 -12.25 -7.52 -6.92
CA ILE A 18 -12.67 -8.61 -6.06
C ILE A 18 -11.37 -9.21 -5.56
N PHE A 19 -11.24 -9.35 -4.21
CA PHE A 19 -10.18 -10.19 -3.65
C PHE A 19 -9.95 -11.41 -4.52
N PRO A 20 -8.72 -11.74 -4.89
CA PRO A 20 -8.46 -13.07 -5.38
C PRO A 20 -8.88 -14.03 -4.26
N LYS A 21 -10.00 -14.76 -4.45
CA LYS A 21 -10.42 -15.75 -3.47
C LYS A 21 -9.26 -16.72 -3.26
N PRO A 22 -8.92 -17.06 -1.99
CA PRO A 22 -7.89 -18.05 -1.71
C PRO A 22 -8.17 -19.30 -2.54
N THR A 23 -7.22 -19.72 -3.36
CA THR A 23 -7.42 -20.77 -4.35
C THR A 23 -7.32 -22.16 -3.74
N SER A 24 -6.97 -22.28 -2.44
CA SER A 24 -6.91 -23.57 -1.73
C SER A 24 -7.13 -23.39 -0.23
N VAL A 25 -7.52 -24.47 0.46
CA VAL A 25 -7.64 -24.53 1.93
C VAL A 25 -6.29 -24.21 2.59
N GLN A 26 -5.19 -24.64 2.01
CA GLN A 26 -3.83 -24.35 2.50
C GLN A 26 -3.50 -22.86 2.45
N SER A 27 -3.94 -22.14 1.42
CA SER A 27 -3.75 -20.68 1.30
C SER A 27 -4.45 -19.93 2.43
N VAL A 28 -5.67 -20.36 2.82
CA VAL A 28 -6.43 -19.78 3.95
C VAL A 28 -5.73 -20.02 5.29
N GLU A 29 -5.19 -21.22 5.52
CA GLU A 29 -4.47 -21.52 6.77
C GLU A 29 -3.14 -20.76 6.87
N CYS A 30 -2.43 -20.61 5.77
CA CYS A 30 -1.18 -19.86 5.75
C CYS A 30 -1.39 -18.35 5.92
N SER A 31 -2.49 -17.77 5.40
CA SER A 31 -2.79 -16.35 5.55
C SER A 31 -2.95 -15.91 7.01
N LYS A 32 -3.42 -16.83 7.88
CA LYS A 32 -3.51 -16.60 9.34
C LYS A 32 -2.16 -16.38 10.02
N LYS A 33 -1.06 -16.65 9.32
CA LYS A 33 0.32 -16.46 9.82
C LYS A 33 0.91 -15.11 9.44
N VAL A 34 0.18 -14.25 8.72
CA VAL A 34 0.54 -12.84 8.57
C VAL A 34 0.48 -12.19 9.95
N ILE A 35 1.57 -11.59 10.37
CA ILE A 35 1.68 -10.98 11.70
C ILE A 35 0.99 -9.61 11.68
N PRO A 36 0.00 -9.34 12.55
CA PRO A 36 -0.66 -8.04 12.61
C PRO A 36 0.28 -6.91 13.06
N TYR A 37 0.01 -5.70 12.61
CA TYR A 37 0.67 -4.51 13.16
C TYR A 37 0.43 -4.40 14.68
N GLY A 38 1.49 -4.03 15.42
CA GLY A 38 1.47 -3.97 16.88
C GLY A 38 1.96 -5.26 17.56
N ASP A 39 1.95 -6.40 16.87
CA ASP A 39 2.47 -7.64 17.38
C ASP A 39 4.00 -7.72 17.29
N LYS A 40 4.60 -8.50 18.20
CA LYS A 40 6.05 -8.66 18.23
C LYS A 40 6.52 -9.56 17.09
N VAL A 41 7.27 -8.97 16.16
CA VAL A 41 8.01 -9.73 15.15
C VAL A 41 9.30 -10.28 15.77
N THR A 42 9.43 -11.59 15.82
CA THR A 42 10.61 -12.30 16.41
C THR A 42 11.71 -12.53 15.38
N ASP A 43 11.36 -12.82 14.13
CA ASP A 43 12.28 -13.05 13.02
C ASP A 43 12.31 -11.81 12.10
N ARG A 44 13.29 -10.94 12.30
CA ARG A 44 13.44 -9.69 11.52
C ARG A 44 14.20 -9.93 10.23
N VAL A 45 13.66 -10.76 9.37
CA VAL A 45 14.17 -10.90 7.99
C VAL A 45 13.63 -9.76 7.14
N PHE A 46 14.49 -9.13 6.35
CA PHE A 46 14.10 -8.07 5.44
C PHE A 46 14.14 -8.51 3.96
N ASN A 47 14.64 -9.70 3.69
CA ASN A 47 14.66 -10.28 2.34
C ASN A 47 14.23 -11.74 2.42
N LEU A 48 13.39 -12.18 1.48
CA LEU A 48 13.00 -13.57 1.30
C LEU A 48 13.32 -14.03 -0.11
N ASP A 49 13.89 -15.23 -0.17
CA ASP A 49 14.15 -15.96 -1.42
C ASP A 49 13.52 -17.35 -1.25
N LEU A 50 12.37 -17.57 -1.93
CA LEU A 50 11.53 -18.74 -1.73
C LEU A 50 11.16 -19.40 -3.06
N ALA A 51 11.60 -20.64 -3.24
CA ALA A 51 11.11 -21.48 -4.33
C ALA A 51 9.72 -22.04 -4.00
N SER A 52 8.86 -22.15 -5.01
CA SER A 52 7.54 -22.77 -4.91
C SER A 52 7.54 -24.18 -5.50
N PRO A 53 6.77 -25.13 -4.95
CA PRO A 53 6.66 -26.50 -5.49
C PRO A 53 6.25 -26.56 -6.96
N GLY A 54 5.49 -25.56 -7.44
CA GLY A 54 5.08 -25.44 -8.85
C GLY A 54 6.15 -24.88 -9.79
N GLY A 55 7.41 -24.78 -9.36
CA GLY A 55 8.51 -24.20 -10.16
C GLY A 55 8.57 -22.67 -10.18
N GLY A 56 7.68 -22.00 -9.47
CA GLY A 56 7.75 -20.55 -9.25
C GLY A 56 8.81 -20.18 -8.23
N HIS A 57 9.10 -18.87 -8.11
CA HIS A 57 10.13 -18.36 -7.25
C HIS A 57 9.80 -16.94 -6.83
N LEU A 58 9.86 -16.63 -5.54
CA LEU A 58 9.64 -15.30 -4.98
C LEU A 58 10.95 -14.74 -4.42
N LEU A 59 11.41 -13.62 -4.99
CA LEU A 59 12.41 -12.74 -4.39
C LEU A 59 11.70 -11.50 -3.86
N TYR A 60 11.62 -11.37 -2.54
CA TYR A 60 10.88 -10.33 -1.83
C TYR A 60 11.83 -9.50 -0.97
N LEU A 61 11.99 -8.23 -1.31
CA LEU A 61 13.01 -7.33 -0.79
C LEU A 61 12.37 -6.18 -0.02
N GLY A 62 12.90 -5.89 1.16
CA GLY A 62 12.50 -4.77 1.99
C GLY A 62 13.40 -3.57 1.82
N ALA A 63 12.83 -2.41 1.56
CA ALA A 63 13.49 -1.14 1.29
C ALA A 63 13.35 -0.13 2.44
N ARG A 64 14.25 0.84 2.49
CA ARG A 64 14.26 1.92 3.48
C ARG A 64 13.52 3.18 3.05
N HIS A 65 12.93 3.18 1.86
CA HIS A 65 12.22 4.32 1.25
C HIS A 65 13.14 5.53 0.97
N SER A 66 14.10 5.35 0.08
CA SER A 66 14.95 6.42 -0.42
C SER A 66 14.39 6.97 -1.74
N VAL A 67 14.60 8.27 -1.99
CA VAL A 67 14.39 8.92 -3.30
C VAL A 67 15.71 9.47 -3.87
N ASP A 68 16.84 9.14 -3.25
CA ASP A 68 18.17 9.54 -3.70
C ASP A 68 18.74 8.48 -4.65
N PRO A 69 18.93 8.77 -5.96
CA PRO A 69 19.48 7.82 -6.92
C PRO A 69 20.89 7.32 -6.60
N SER A 70 21.62 8.01 -5.72
CA SER A 70 22.96 7.62 -5.26
C SER A 70 22.94 6.65 -4.06
N ASP A 71 21.77 6.39 -3.46
CA ASP A 71 21.66 5.43 -2.37
C ASP A 71 22.10 4.03 -2.86
N PRO A 72 23.08 3.39 -2.21
CA PRO A 72 23.62 2.09 -2.63
C PRO A 72 22.55 0.98 -2.63
N GLU A 73 21.45 1.12 -1.89
CA GLU A 73 20.36 0.15 -1.90
C GLU A 73 19.77 -0.06 -3.31
N PHE A 74 19.72 0.99 -4.14
CA PHE A 74 19.24 0.85 -5.51
C PHE A 74 20.17 0.03 -6.39
N VAL A 75 21.49 0.10 -6.17
CA VAL A 75 22.47 -0.75 -6.87
C VAL A 75 22.26 -2.22 -6.51
N ASP A 76 22.00 -2.50 -5.24
CA ASP A 76 21.70 -3.86 -4.76
C ASP A 76 20.41 -4.41 -5.38
N PHE A 77 19.36 -3.59 -5.48
CA PHE A 77 18.10 -3.97 -6.14
C PHE A 77 18.27 -4.24 -7.64
N GLU A 78 19.03 -3.41 -8.34
CA GLU A 78 19.30 -3.62 -9.78
C GLU A 78 20.14 -4.88 -10.03
N LYS A 79 21.11 -5.16 -9.15
CA LYS A 79 21.87 -6.41 -9.18
C LYS A 79 20.97 -7.60 -8.94
N ALA A 80 20.16 -7.56 -7.88
CA ALA A 80 19.19 -8.61 -7.56
C ALA A 80 18.22 -8.85 -8.72
N TRP A 81 17.70 -7.80 -9.36
CA TRP A 81 16.87 -7.89 -10.55
C TRP A 81 17.56 -8.60 -11.70
N THR A 82 18.80 -8.21 -12.00
CA THR A 82 19.57 -8.75 -13.12
C THR A 82 19.90 -10.23 -12.93
N ASP A 83 20.27 -10.62 -11.71
CA ASP A 83 20.57 -12.00 -11.35
C ASP A 83 19.31 -12.86 -11.31
N PHE A 84 18.23 -12.33 -10.77
CA PHE A 84 16.97 -13.06 -10.60
C PHE A 84 16.19 -13.21 -11.91
N LYS A 85 16.23 -12.27 -12.85
CA LYS A 85 15.51 -12.27 -14.14
C LYS A 85 14.01 -12.54 -13.95
N PRO A 86 13.24 -11.60 -13.36
CA PRO A 86 11.84 -11.81 -13.05
C PRO A 86 10.97 -11.97 -14.31
N ALA A 87 9.85 -12.71 -14.16
CA ALA A 87 8.79 -12.79 -15.16
C ALA A 87 7.64 -11.79 -14.85
N ILE A 88 7.54 -11.34 -13.59
CA ILE A 88 6.61 -10.32 -13.12
C ILE A 88 7.24 -9.60 -11.93
N ALA A 89 6.96 -8.31 -11.82
CA ALA A 89 7.41 -7.50 -10.70
C ALA A 89 6.25 -6.87 -9.92
N PHE A 90 6.45 -6.71 -8.62
CA PHE A 90 5.51 -6.03 -7.73
C PHE A 90 6.21 -4.92 -6.96
N TYR A 91 5.45 -3.89 -6.58
CA TYR A 91 5.95 -2.76 -5.80
C TYR A 91 4.89 -2.23 -4.83
N GLU A 92 5.32 -1.67 -3.71
CA GLU A 92 4.45 -0.95 -2.77
C GLU A 92 4.13 0.44 -3.31
N GLY A 93 2.91 0.92 -3.02
CA GLY A 93 2.43 2.23 -3.45
C GLY A 93 1.39 2.15 -4.57
N GLY A 94 0.64 3.23 -4.72
CA GLY A 94 -0.46 3.30 -5.69
C GLY A 94 -0.03 3.07 -7.13
N ALA A 95 -0.97 2.66 -7.95
CA ALA A 95 -0.72 2.39 -9.36
C ALA A 95 -0.09 3.60 -10.06
N GLN A 96 1.06 3.39 -10.68
CA GLN A 96 1.77 4.40 -11.46
C GLN A 96 1.25 4.37 -12.90
N HIS A 97 0.93 5.55 -13.45
CA HIS A 97 0.35 5.66 -14.81
C HIS A 97 1.39 6.06 -15.86
N ARG A 98 2.57 6.44 -15.46
CA ARG A 98 3.65 6.88 -16.35
C ARG A 98 4.94 6.13 -16.06
N VAL A 99 5.54 5.58 -17.09
CA VAL A 99 6.89 5.03 -17.01
C VAL A 99 7.89 6.18 -17.08
N PRO A 100 8.78 6.35 -16.11
CA PRO A 100 9.83 7.38 -16.15
C PRO A 100 10.81 7.18 -17.33
N ALA A 101 11.37 8.28 -17.84
CA ALA A 101 12.26 8.24 -18.99
C ALA A 101 13.67 7.75 -18.65
N SER A 102 14.08 7.85 -17.38
CA SER A 102 15.39 7.39 -16.91
C SER A 102 15.31 6.78 -15.51
N ARG A 103 16.34 6.01 -15.14
CA ARG A 103 16.52 5.44 -13.80
C ARG A 103 16.43 6.51 -12.71
N ASP A 104 17.20 7.56 -12.85
CA ASP A 104 17.32 8.60 -11.83
C ASP A 104 16.02 9.41 -11.69
N GLU A 105 15.31 9.68 -12.80
CA GLU A 105 13.98 10.29 -12.76
C GLU A 105 12.99 9.36 -12.03
N ALA A 106 13.05 8.07 -12.30
CA ALA A 106 12.22 7.06 -11.66
C ALA A 106 12.38 7.07 -10.14
N ILE A 107 13.61 7.02 -9.66
CA ILE A 107 13.95 7.01 -8.24
C ILE A 107 13.56 8.34 -7.58
N LYS A 108 13.94 9.49 -8.17
CA LYS A 108 13.61 10.81 -7.64
C LYS A 108 12.10 11.05 -7.51
N SER A 109 11.32 10.50 -8.42
CA SER A 109 9.86 10.69 -8.44
C SER A 109 9.12 9.78 -7.47
N SER A 110 9.59 8.55 -7.25
CA SER A 110 8.81 7.53 -6.57
C SER A 110 9.65 6.47 -5.83
N GLY A 111 10.96 6.67 -5.66
CA GLY A 111 11.82 5.71 -4.95
C GLY A 111 11.84 4.32 -5.60
N GLU A 112 11.70 3.29 -4.77
CA GLU A 112 11.72 1.89 -5.20
C GLU A 112 10.60 1.53 -6.17
N PRO A 113 9.35 1.99 -5.98
CA PRO A 113 8.29 1.83 -6.97
C PRO A 113 8.67 2.34 -8.35
N GLY A 114 9.29 3.52 -8.40
CA GLY A 114 9.79 4.11 -9.65
C GLY A 114 10.85 3.22 -10.30
N LEU A 115 11.84 2.75 -9.53
CA LEU A 115 12.87 1.84 -10.03
C LEU A 115 12.25 0.54 -10.60
N VAL A 116 11.34 -0.10 -9.86
CA VAL A 116 10.67 -1.33 -10.33
C VAL A 116 9.94 -1.09 -11.65
N MET A 117 9.22 0.02 -11.77
CA MET A 117 8.51 0.40 -13.00
C MET A 117 9.48 0.62 -14.17
N PHE A 118 10.60 1.30 -13.93
CA PHE A 118 11.62 1.54 -14.94
C PHE A 118 12.26 0.23 -15.45
N LEU A 119 12.65 -0.65 -14.51
CA LEU A 119 13.27 -1.93 -14.85
C LEU A 119 12.27 -2.86 -15.58
N ALA A 120 11.04 -2.91 -15.13
CA ALA A 120 9.99 -3.70 -15.77
C ALA A 120 9.69 -3.24 -17.19
N ALA A 121 9.63 -1.92 -17.43
CA ALA A 121 9.43 -1.37 -18.77
C ALA A 121 10.64 -1.66 -19.69
N ARG A 122 11.86 -1.53 -19.18
CA ARG A 122 13.09 -1.88 -19.91
C ARG A 122 13.07 -3.34 -20.37
N ASP A 123 12.69 -4.25 -19.49
CA ASP A 123 12.72 -5.69 -19.73
C ASP A 123 11.39 -6.22 -20.29
N LYS A 124 10.40 -5.34 -20.53
CA LYS A 124 9.08 -5.65 -21.13
C LYS A 124 8.27 -6.69 -20.33
N ILE A 125 8.34 -6.62 -19.02
CA ILE A 125 7.52 -7.43 -18.10
C ILE A 125 6.48 -6.57 -17.40
N ALA A 126 5.47 -7.20 -16.80
CA ALA A 126 4.45 -6.49 -16.02
C ALA A 126 5.01 -6.06 -14.66
N ALA A 127 4.71 -4.81 -14.28
CA ALA A 127 4.85 -4.31 -12.91
C ALA A 127 3.47 -4.04 -12.32
N VAL A 128 3.20 -4.54 -11.12
CA VAL A 128 1.89 -4.50 -10.47
C VAL A 128 2.01 -3.90 -9.08
N SER A 129 1.11 -2.98 -8.75
CA SER A 129 1.00 -2.43 -7.39
C SER A 129 0.52 -3.49 -6.41
N LEU A 130 1.13 -3.53 -5.23
CA LEU A 130 0.72 -4.35 -4.09
C LEU A 130 -0.34 -3.67 -3.21
N GLU A 131 -0.78 -2.47 -3.55
CA GLU A 131 -1.83 -1.79 -2.82
C GLU A 131 -3.22 -2.26 -3.26
N PRO A 132 -4.11 -2.58 -2.33
CA PRO A 132 -5.51 -2.80 -2.65
C PRO A 132 -6.15 -1.52 -3.20
N SER A 133 -7.27 -1.65 -3.90
CA SER A 133 -8.03 -0.47 -4.25
C SER A 133 -8.50 0.25 -2.98
N ARG A 134 -8.53 1.59 -3.02
CA ARG A 134 -9.02 2.38 -1.87
C ARG A 134 -10.46 2.03 -1.51
N GLN A 135 -11.29 1.65 -2.49
CA GLN A 135 -12.66 1.21 -2.24
C GLN A 135 -12.71 -0.11 -1.48
N ASP A 136 -11.85 -1.08 -1.82
CA ASP A 136 -11.81 -2.37 -1.14
C ASP A 136 -11.32 -2.21 0.31
N GLU A 137 -10.32 -1.37 0.53
CA GLU A 137 -9.84 -1.02 1.88
C GLU A 137 -10.96 -0.35 2.71
N ILE A 138 -11.68 0.61 2.14
CA ILE A 138 -12.82 1.26 2.80
C ILE A 138 -13.91 0.24 3.12
N ASN A 139 -14.28 -0.63 2.18
CA ASN A 139 -15.27 -1.68 2.40
C ASN A 139 -14.87 -2.62 3.54
N TYR A 140 -13.58 -2.91 3.66
CA TYR A 140 -13.06 -3.73 4.74
C TYR A 140 -13.13 -3.02 6.09
N LEU A 141 -12.79 -1.73 6.15
CA LEU A 141 -12.88 -0.93 7.37
C LEU A 141 -14.31 -0.72 7.84
N LEU A 142 -15.25 -0.55 6.92
CA LEU A 142 -16.68 -0.39 7.22
C LEU A 142 -17.33 -1.63 7.86
N GLN A 143 -16.65 -2.78 7.91
CA GLN A 143 -17.12 -3.95 8.64
C GLN A 143 -17.03 -3.77 10.16
N GLU A 144 -16.16 -2.90 10.66
CA GLU A 144 -15.89 -2.69 12.09
C GLU A 144 -16.09 -1.25 12.54
N PHE A 145 -15.91 -0.27 11.65
CA PHE A 145 -15.97 1.15 11.96
C PHE A 145 -17.14 1.82 11.23
N SER A 146 -17.71 2.84 11.83
CA SER A 146 -18.74 3.64 11.17
C SER A 146 -18.15 4.44 9.98
N ALA A 147 -18.98 4.80 9.01
CA ALA A 147 -18.59 5.63 7.88
C ALA A 147 -17.96 6.96 8.32
N GLU A 148 -18.48 7.57 9.40
CA GLU A 148 -17.92 8.78 9.98
C GLU A 148 -16.51 8.57 10.52
N GLN A 149 -16.27 7.49 11.27
CA GLN A 149 -14.94 7.17 11.80
C GLN A 149 -13.92 6.91 10.68
N VAL A 150 -14.32 6.14 9.67
CA VAL A 150 -13.45 5.85 8.52
C VAL A 150 -13.10 7.12 7.76
N LYS A 151 -14.08 7.99 7.49
CA LYS A 151 -13.82 9.24 6.77
C LYS A 151 -13.01 10.24 7.62
N LEU A 152 -13.32 10.38 8.91
CA LEU A 152 -12.50 11.17 9.84
C LEU A 152 -11.05 10.71 9.85
N PHE A 153 -10.80 9.40 9.97
CA PHE A 153 -9.45 8.85 9.94
C PHE A 153 -8.69 9.28 8.69
N TYR A 154 -9.27 9.10 7.51
CA TYR A 154 -8.59 9.46 6.26
C TYR A 154 -8.35 10.96 6.12
N VAL A 155 -9.35 11.78 6.45
CA VAL A 155 -9.24 13.24 6.34
C VAL A 155 -8.17 13.75 7.29
N LEU A 156 -8.24 13.39 8.58
CA LEU A 156 -7.29 13.86 9.58
C LEU A 156 -5.85 13.37 9.28
N ARG A 157 -5.70 12.14 8.80
CA ARG A 157 -4.40 11.58 8.41
C ARG A 157 -3.77 12.37 7.25
N VAL A 158 -4.53 12.66 6.19
CA VAL A 158 -4.03 13.43 5.05
C VAL A 158 -3.62 14.84 5.47
N ILE A 159 -4.43 15.49 6.32
CA ILE A 159 -4.12 16.84 6.82
C ILE A 159 -2.87 16.82 7.71
N ALA A 160 -2.72 15.81 8.58
CA ALA A 160 -1.51 15.67 9.40
C ALA A 160 -0.27 15.42 8.52
N GLU A 161 -0.37 14.63 7.46
CA GLU A 161 0.69 14.44 6.46
C GLU A 161 1.05 15.77 5.77
N SER A 162 0.07 16.53 5.28
CA SER A 162 0.26 17.83 4.64
C SER A 162 0.95 18.82 5.58
N ARG A 163 0.55 18.86 6.85
CA ARG A 163 1.20 19.69 7.87
C ARG A 163 2.66 19.29 8.12
N ASP A 164 2.89 17.98 8.35
CA ASP A 164 4.16 17.51 8.90
C ASP A 164 5.23 17.27 7.82
N GLN A 165 4.84 16.78 6.66
CA GLN A 165 5.75 16.49 5.55
C GLN A 165 5.87 17.66 4.58
N HIS A 166 4.76 18.29 4.20
CA HIS A 166 4.75 19.38 3.22
C HIS A 166 4.85 20.76 3.86
N LYS A 167 4.79 20.83 5.22
CA LYS A 167 4.92 22.07 5.99
C LYS A 167 3.86 23.12 5.67
N HIS A 168 2.65 22.65 5.30
CA HIS A 168 1.53 23.54 5.04
C HIS A 168 1.13 24.30 6.28
N SER A 169 0.86 25.60 6.10
CA SER A 169 0.31 26.50 7.13
C SER A 169 -1.16 26.17 7.42
N GLU A 170 -1.69 26.65 8.53
CA GLU A 170 -3.11 26.51 8.89
C GLU A 170 -4.04 26.96 7.74
N ALA A 171 -3.74 28.11 7.12
CA ALA A 171 -4.55 28.63 6.02
C ALA A 171 -4.57 27.70 4.81
N GLU A 172 -3.44 27.07 4.47
CA GLU A 172 -3.33 26.08 3.41
C GLU A 172 -4.07 24.80 3.75
N LEU A 173 -3.96 24.29 4.99
CA LEU A 173 -4.68 23.11 5.46
C LEU A 173 -6.20 23.32 5.44
N ARG A 174 -6.67 24.47 5.84
CA ARG A 174 -8.09 24.85 5.76
C ARG A 174 -8.59 24.97 4.32
N ALA A 175 -7.76 25.44 3.40
CA ALA A 175 -8.10 25.50 1.96
C ALA A 175 -8.03 24.12 1.27
N GLU A 176 -7.25 23.19 1.82
CA GLU A 176 -7.11 21.84 1.29
C GLU A 176 -8.26 20.91 1.70
N VAL A 177 -8.81 21.11 2.91
CA VAL A 177 -9.75 20.16 3.52
C VAL A 177 -10.99 19.89 2.67
N ASP A 178 -11.54 20.90 1.97
CA ASP A 178 -12.69 20.72 1.09
C ASP A 178 -12.39 19.71 -0.04
N LYS A 179 -11.20 19.79 -0.62
CA LYS A 179 -10.75 18.84 -1.66
C LYS A 179 -10.57 17.44 -1.11
N VAL A 180 -10.11 17.33 0.13
CA VAL A 180 -9.93 16.04 0.81
C VAL A 180 -11.29 15.41 1.12
N LEU A 181 -12.23 16.19 1.66
CA LEU A 181 -13.60 15.74 1.94
C LEU A 181 -14.32 15.29 0.65
N ASP A 182 -14.24 16.09 -0.42
CA ASP A 182 -14.80 15.74 -1.74
C ASP A 182 -14.19 14.47 -2.32
N ARG A 183 -12.85 14.32 -2.21
CA ARG A 183 -12.17 13.10 -2.66
C ARG A 183 -12.70 11.86 -1.97
N PHE A 184 -12.88 11.88 -0.64
CA PHE A 184 -13.39 10.73 0.10
C PHE A 184 -14.89 10.52 -0.04
N SER A 185 -15.67 11.55 -0.37
CA SER A 185 -17.10 11.44 -0.71
C SER A 185 -17.36 10.64 -1.99
N LYS A 186 -16.36 10.41 -2.83
CA LYS A 186 -16.47 9.61 -4.05
C LYS A 186 -16.46 8.10 -3.82
N TYR A 187 -16.11 7.67 -2.61
CA TYR A 187 -16.07 6.26 -2.26
C TYR A 187 -17.40 5.80 -1.67
N LYS A 188 -17.89 4.64 -2.18
CA LYS A 188 -19.13 4.04 -1.72
C LYS A 188 -19.08 3.76 -0.21
N GLY A 189 -20.11 4.23 0.48
CA GLY A 189 -20.25 4.12 1.93
C GLY A 189 -19.76 5.34 2.71
N LEU A 190 -19.09 6.31 2.05
CA LEU A 190 -18.62 7.56 2.68
C LEU A 190 -19.30 8.82 2.10
N GLU A 191 -20.22 8.67 1.15
CA GLU A 191 -20.79 9.78 0.36
C GLU A 191 -21.59 10.76 1.21
N SER A 192 -22.30 10.23 2.24
CA SER A 192 -23.29 11.01 3.00
C SER A 192 -22.76 11.55 4.33
N VAL A 193 -21.50 11.28 4.68
CA VAL A 193 -20.90 11.72 5.94
C VAL A 193 -19.83 12.77 5.73
N LEU A 194 -19.68 13.72 6.65
CA LEU A 194 -18.63 14.76 6.63
C LEU A 194 -18.51 15.42 5.25
N GLN A 195 -19.57 16.05 4.80
CA GLN A 195 -19.64 16.65 3.46
C GLN A 195 -18.97 18.01 3.36
N ASP A 196 -18.77 18.67 4.49
CA ASP A 196 -18.19 20.01 4.58
C ASP A 196 -17.33 20.16 5.84
N PRO A 197 -16.50 21.24 5.95
CA PRO A 197 -15.66 21.49 7.10
C PRO A 197 -16.42 21.69 8.42
N ALA A 198 -17.66 22.20 8.40
CA ALA A 198 -18.44 22.37 9.62
C ALA A 198 -18.88 21.02 10.20
N GLN A 199 -19.28 20.07 9.34
CA GLN A 199 -19.56 18.70 9.75
C GLN A 199 -18.31 17.98 10.24
N LEU A 200 -17.14 18.20 9.59
CA LEU A 200 -15.86 17.67 10.06
C LEU A 200 -15.54 18.18 11.46
N GLU A 201 -15.64 19.49 11.70
CA GLU A 201 -15.35 20.10 12.99
C GLU A 201 -16.30 19.58 14.08
N ALA A 202 -17.60 19.52 13.79
CA ALA A 202 -18.60 18.97 14.71
C ALA A 202 -18.32 17.49 15.03
N ALA A 203 -17.93 16.68 14.04
CA ALA A 203 -17.56 15.29 14.24
C ALA A 203 -16.26 15.17 15.05
N TYR A 204 -15.25 15.97 14.74
CA TYR A 204 -14.00 16.01 15.49
C TYR A 204 -14.26 16.27 16.98
N HIS A 205 -15.04 17.28 17.31
CA HIS A 205 -15.34 17.64 18.71
C HIS A 205 -16.23 16.64 19.47
N ARG A 206 -16.87 15.69 18.78
CA ARG A 206 -17.54 14.54 19.45
C ARG A 206 -16.52 13.57 20.05
N TYR A 207 -15.37 13.41 19.40
CA TYR A 207 -14.34 12.46 19.81
C TYR A 207 -13.20 13.09 20.61
N TRP A 208 -12.78 14.30 20.25
CA TRP A 208 -11.62 14.94 20.86
C TRP A 208 -11.96 16.34 21.43
N LYS A 209 -11.42 16.63 22.61
CA LYS A 209 -11.46 17.97 23.25
C LYS A 209 -10.11 18.69 23.12
N SER A 210 -9.04 17.94 22.86
CA SER A 210 -7.67 18.45 22.67
C SER A 210 -6.95 17.53 21.69
N PRO A 211 -6.17 18.10 20.72
CA PRO A 211 -6.04 19.54 20.46
C PRO A 211 -7.38 20.19 20.10
N GLN A 212 -7.43 21.54 20.19
CA GLN A 212 -8.67 22.29 19.93
C GLN A 212 -9.07 22.20 18.44
N ASN A 213 -8.11 22.15 17.56
CA ASN A 213 -8.34 22.22 16.13
C ASN A 213 -8.04 20.88 15.44
N TRP A 214 -8.90 20.44 14.51
CA TRP A 214 -8.74 19.18 13.78
C TRP A 214 -7.44 19.12 12.96
N TRP A 215 -6.92 20.26 12.48
CA TRP A 215 -5.65 20.31 11.72
C TRP A 215 -4.40 20.16 12.61
N GLU A 216 -4.56 20.17 13.91
CA GLU A 216 -3.51 19.89 14.90
C GLU A 216 -3.45 18.42 15.33
N ALA A 217 -4.28 17.57 14.75
CA ALA A 217 -4.31 16.14 15.07
C ALA A 217 -2.89 15.53 15.05
N PRO A 218 -2.42 14.93 16.15
CA PRO A 218 -1.05 14.42 16.25
C PRO A 218 -0.80 13.25 15.29
N ALA A 219 0.37 13.20 14.65
CA ALA A 219 0.77 12.08 13.78
C ALA A 219 0.73 10.72 14.52
N ALA A 220 0.97 10.71 15.83
CA ALA A 220 0.88 9.51 16.66
C ALA A 220 -0.51 8.85 16.65
N TRP A 221 -1.58 9.59 16.35
CA TRP A 221 -2.93 9.02 16.23
C TRP A 221 -3.07 8.08 15.02
N PHE A 222 -2.15 8.17 14.07
CA PHE A 222 -2.15 7.38 12.85
C PHE A 222 -1.02 6.33 12.80
N ASP A 223 -0.33 6.07 13.92
CA ASP A 223 0.66 5.00 13.99
C ASP A 223 -0.05 3.63 14.19
N PRO A 224 0.03 2.70 13.22
CA PRO A 224 -0.64 1.40 13.33
C PRO A 224 0.04 0.44 14.32
N ARG A 225 1.19 0.82 14.89
CA ARG A 225 1.97 0.00 15.83
C ARG A 225 1.60 0.23 17.28
N THR A 226 0.70 1.15 17.56
CA THR A 226 0.28 1.49 18.92
C THR A 226 -1.25 1.69 19.01
N SER A 227 -1.80 1.61 20.21
CA SER A 227 -3.23 1.77 20.45
C SER A 227 -3.64 3.21 20.70
N SER A 228 -4.87 3.55 20.35
CA SER A 228 -5.47 4.87 20.62
C SER A 228 -5.51 5.23 22.11
N SER A 229 -5.58 4.24 23.00
CA SER A 229 -5.49 4.47 24.45
C SER A 229 -4.15 5.06 24.91
N LYS A 230 -3.08 4.85 24.15
CA LYS A 230 -1.75 5.40 24.44
C LYS A 230 -1.51 6.75 23.79
N THR A 231 -2.13 7.01 22.63
CA THR A 231 -1.89 8.21 21.83
C THR A 231 -2.93 9.30 22.03
N GLY A 232 -4.13 8.94 22.48
CA GLY A 232 -5.30 9.80 22.49
C GLY A 232 -6.10 9.80 21.18
N GLY A 233 -5.77 8.91 20.24
CA GLY A 233 -6.41 8.82 18.92
C GLY A 233 -7.85 8.29 18.93
N VAL A 234 -8.38 7.87 20.09
CA VAL A 234 -9.74 7.34 20.33
C VAL A 234 -10.05 6.07 19.53
N PHE A 235 -9.90 6.09 18.20
CA PHE A 235 -10.10 4.96 17.29
C PHE A 235 -9.15 4.98 16.08
N THR A 236 -8.45 6.08 15.84
CA THR A 236 -7.70 6.25 14.58
C THR A 236 -6.51 5.31 14.44
N ASN A 237 -5.86 4.95 15.56
CA ASN A 237 -4.80 3.94 15.54
C ASN A 237 -5.34 2.56 15.16
N GLU A 238 -6.50 2.16 15.71
CA GLU A 238 -7.17 0.89 15.40
C GLU A 238 -7.62 0.84 13.94
N VAL A 239 -8.18 1.94 13.41
CA VAL A 239 -8.52 2.04 11.97
C VAL A 239 -7.26 1.85 11.13
N ASN A 240 -6.14 2.51 11.47
CA ASN A 240 -4.89 2.34 10.70
C ASN A 240 -4.28 0.95 10.88
N MET A 241 -4.35 0.37 12.06
CA MET A 241 -3.91 -1.01 12.31
C MET A 241 -4.69 -1.98 11.43
N ARG A 242 -6.01 -1.83 11.36
CA ARG A 242 -6.90 -2.64 10.53
C ARG A 242 -6.64 -2.46 9.04
N SER A 243 -6.45 -1.21 8.60
CA SER A 243 -6.07 -0.86 7.22
C SER A 243 -4.74 -1.53 6.84
N SER A 244 -3.73 -1.42 7.69
CA SER A 244 -2.41 -1.99 7.46
C SER A 244 -2.44 -3.52 7.42
N ALA A 245 -3.20 -4.16 8.32
CA ALA A 245 -3.39 -5.62 8.31
C ALA A 245 -4.05 -6.11 7.01
N TYR A 246 -5.04 -5.36 6.50
CA TYR A 246 -5.65 -5.65 5.21
C TYR A 246 -4.67 -5.56 4.05
N ARG A 247 -3.83 -4.52 4.04
CA ARG A 247 -2.78 -4.35 3.01
C ARG A 247 -1.78 -5.50 3.04
N ASP A 248 -1.31 -5.92 4.22
CA ASP A 248 -0.37 -7.04 4.35
C ASP A 248 -0.99 -8.36 3.87
N LEU A 249 -2.25 -8.60 4.17
CA LEU A 249 -2.96 -9.77 3.69
C LEU A 249 -3.10 -9.76 2.16
N TYR A 250 -3.46 -8.61 1.58
CA TYR A 250 -3.58 -8.44 0.14
C TYR A 250 -2.23 -8.65 -0.59
N MET A 251 -1.15 -8.07 -0.06
CA MET A 251 0.22 -8.28 -0.57
C MET A 251 0.59 -9.77 -0.54
N TYR A 252 0.36 -10.44 0.60
CA TYR A 252 0.61 -11.86 0.76
C TYR A 252 -0.13 -12.69 -0.30
N GLU A 253 -1.42 -12.42 -0.52
CA GLU A 253 -2.25 -13.16 -1.48
C GLU A 253 -1.74 -13.00 -2.92
N LEU A 254 -1.39 -11.77 -3.32
CA LEU A 254 -0.85 -11.51 -4.67
C LEU A 254 0.48 -12.21 -4.90
N LEU A 255 1.41 -12.08 -3.93
CA LEU A 255 2.76 -12.64 -4.05
C LEU A 255 2.74 -14.17 -4.03
N SER A 256 2.01 -14.76 -3.08
CA SER A 256 1.92 -16.22 -2.97
C SER A 256 1.23 -16.83 -4.19
N LYS A 257 0.13 -16.22 -4.68
CA LYS A 257 -0.56 -16.68 -5.87
C LYS A 257 0.35 -16.64 -7.10
N ALA A 258 1.04 -15.54 -7.35
CA ALA A 258 1.92 -15.43 -8.52
C ALA A 258 3.05 -16.46 -8.50
N ALA A 259 3.65 -16.71 -7.33
CA ALA A 259 4.69 -17.72 -7.19
C ALA A 259 4.14 -19.16 -7.31
N LEU A 260 2.95 -19.45 -6.75
CA LEU A 260 2.28 -20.75 -6.92
C LEU A 260 1.85 -21.01 -8.38
N ASP A 261 1.52 -19.95 -9.12
CA ASP A 261 1.24 -20.02 -10.57
C ASP A 261 2.52 -20.26 -11.42
N GLY A 262 3.65 -20.59 -10.79
CA GLY A 262 4.92 -20.92 -11.46
C GLY A 262 5.74 -19.71 -11.92
N LYS A 263 5.41 -18.48 -11.51
CA LYS A 263 6.12 -17.28 -11.96
C LYS A 263 7.38 -17.01 -11.14
N ARG A 264 8.37 -16.39 -11.78
CA ARG A 264 9.51 -15.76 -11.11
C ARG A 264 9.09 -14.36 -10.69
N VAL A 265 8.80 -14.19 -9.42
CA VAL A 265 8.21 -12.98 -8.81
C VAL A 265 9.30 -12.17 -8.13
N PHE A 266 9.47 -10.93 -8.56
CA PHE A 266 10.33 -9.95 -7.88
C PHE A 266 9.45 -8.91 -7.21
N ALA A 267 9.67 -8.61 -5.93
CA ALA A 267 8.87 -7.63 -5.23
C ALA A 267 9.75 -6.76 -4.31
N ILE A 268 9.48 -5.44 -4.29
CA ILE A 268 10.07 -4.50 -3.34
C ILE A 268 8.96 -3.79 -2.58
N VAL A 269 9.10 -3.74 -1.25
CA VAL A 269 8.20 -3.05 -0.32
C VAL A 269 8.98 -2.37 0.79
N GLY A 270 8.35 -1.51 1.59
CA GLY A 270 8.92 -1.05 2.85
C GLY A 270 9.33 -2.25 3.74
N ARG A 271 10.55 -2.19 4.26
CA ARG A 271 11.20 -3.34 4.91
C ARG A 271 10.39 -3.97 6.04
N ASP A 272 9.53 -3.20 6.71
CA ASP A 272 8.74 -3.68 7.84
C ASP A 272 7.62 -4.65 7.41
N HIS A 273 7.19 -4.64 6.14
CA HIS A 273 6.22 -5.59 5.59
C HIS A 273 6.79 -7.01 5.45
N VAL A 274 8.08 -7.14 5.14
CA VAL A 274 8.70 -8.46 4.87
C VAL A 274 8.62 -9.39 6.07
N PRO A 275 9.10 -9.01 7.27
CA PRO A 275 9.04 -9.88 8.43
C PRO A 275 7.61 -10.19 8.90
N MET A 276 6.64 -9.32 8.65
CA MET A 276 5.24 -9.56 9.00
C MET A 276 4.60 -10.62 8.10
N GLN A 277 4.98 -10.67 6.82
CA GLN A 277 4.45 -11.61 5.84
C GLN A 277 5.27 -12.90 5.73
N ALA A 278 6.53 -12.91 6.19
CA ALA A 278 7.46 -14.03 6.05
C ALA A 278 6.91 -15.37 6.54
N PRO A 279 6.26 -15.50 7.73
CA PRO A 279 5.72 -16.78 8.17
C PRO A 279 4.63 -17.33 7.25
N ALA A 280 3.78 -16.45 6.72
CA ALA A 280 2.69 -16.81 5.80
C ALA A 280 3.23 -17.24 4.42
N LEU A 281 4.17 -16.48 3.85
CA LEU A 281 4.81 -16.78 2.57
C LEU A 281 5.61 -18.08 2.63
N ARG A 282 6.40 -18.29 3.68
CA ARG A 282 7.11 -19.57 3.91
C ARG A 282 6.17 -20.76 4.08
N CYS A 283 4.98 -20.55 4.63
CA CYS A 283 3.97 -21.57 4.75
C CYS A 283 3.34 -21.92 3.39
N ALA A 284 3.02 -20.92 2.57
CA ALA A 284 2.33 -21.10 1.31
C ALA A 284 3.23 -21.66 0.20
N LEU A 285 4.52 -21.35 0.23
CA LEU A 285 5.48 -21.70 -0.83
C LEU A 285 6.40 -22.89 -0.46
N LYS A 286 6.01 -23.66 0.54
CA LYS A 286 6.72 -24.91 0.95
C LYS A 286 6.30 -26.11 0.16
#